data_b8dceb78ad2a04ff8880b6cb22892a04
#
_entry.id   b8dceb78ad2a04ff8880b6cb22892a04
#
_cell.length_a   1.000
_cell.length_b   1.000
_cell.length_c   1.000
_cell.angle_alpha   90.00
_cell.angle_beta   90.00
_cell.angle_gamma   90.00
#
_symmetry.space_group_name_H-M   'P 1'
#
loop_
_entity.id
_entity.type
_entity.pdbx_description
1 polymer ?
#
loop_
_entity_poly.entity_id
_entity_poly.type
_entity_poly.pdbx_seq_one_letter_code
_entity_poly.pdbx_strand_id
1 'polypeptide(L)'
;VCWIKSHTVIGRLKSQRAEVSWVGLSEFSIIERFFTSKSHKHSQVQLGVGDDCAVLGMAEDSEWVVTVDTMVEGVHFFPNTEPEFLAHKLLAVNLSDLSSMGARPVAITLALTLPALDEDWLQRFSDRLFQLTDRFEVDLIGGDTTSGPLTLTLQALGLVPKGRALCRHQAKVGDLIYLTGFLGDAGLGLKVVQGYDLEDSQSVLKRFHCPDPRVAIGSIILPYANACIDISDGLLSDLGHVLKKSRVGANLYWEQLPFSSQVRSYIYETNDWKMPLNGGDDYELCFTVSPENQQRLESCLSEQPVMCSQIGVVEAGDALFLTKSGVRESVVAAGFQHFG
;
A
#
# COMPACT_ATOMS: atom_id res chain seq x y z
N VAL A 1 15.69 -13.51 -20.72
CA VAL A 1 16.22 -13.73 -22.09
C VAL A 1 16.13 -12.41 -22.84
N CYS A 2 17.28 -11.88 -23.10
CA CYS A 2 17.59 -10.63 -23.75
C CYS A 2 17.19 -10.64 -25.23
N TRP A 3 16.42 -9.65 -25.68
CA TRP A 3 16.32 -9.26 -27.10
C TRP A 3 16.03 -7.78 -27.23
N ILE A 4 17.05 -6.96 -27.48
CA ILE A 4 16.94 -5.78 -28.34
C ILE A 4 18.28 -5.62 -29.07
N LYS A 5 18.26 -5.91 -30.38
CA LYS A 5 19.32 -5.54 -31.30
C LYS A 5 19.18 -4.07 -31.68
N SER A 6 20.32 -3.40 -31.61
CA SER A 6 20.62 -2.04 -32.04
C SER A 6 20.15 -1.68 -33.45
N HIS A 7 19.59 -0.47 -33.63
CA HIS A 7 19.75 0.30 -34.87
C HIS A 7 20.26 1.70 -34.54
N THR A 8 21.38 1.96 -35.11
CA THR A 8 22.21 3.14 -35.02
C THR A 8 21.54 4.34 -35.68
N VAL A 9 21.45 5.48 -34.99
CA VAL A 9 21.39 6.80 -35.62
C VAL A 9 22.47 7.66 -35.00
N ILE A 10 23.42 8.03 -35.85
CA ILE A 10 24.60 8.82 -35.53
C ILE A 10 24.16 10.29 -35.43
N GLY A 11 24.28 10.85 -34.24
CA GLY A 11 24.32 12.29 -34.02
C GLY A 11 25.46 12.62 -33.07
N ARG A 12 26.55 13.17 -33.61
CA ARG A 12 27.73 13.61 -32.83
C ARG A 12 27.35 14.79 -31.93
N LEU A 13 27.19 14.56 -30.63
CA LEU A 13 27.42 15.58 -29.62
C LEU A 13 28.58 15.11 -28.74
N LYS A 14 29.72 15.77 -28.91
CA LYS A 14 30.85 15.66 -27.98
C LYS A 14 30.46 16.36 -26.67
N SER A 15 29.97 15.63 -25.70
CA SER A 15 30.03 16.02 -24.29
C SER A 15 31.23 15.34 -23.67
N GLN A 16 32.15 16.10 -23.10
CA GLN A 16 33.21 15.60 -22.23
C GLN A 16 32.51 14.91 -21.03
N ARG A 17 32.39 13.59 -21.11
CA ARG A 17 32.12 12.77 -19.91
C ARG A 17 33.45 12.68 -19.19
N ALA A 18 33.53 13.27 -18.00
CA ALA A 18 34.57 12.91 -17.05
C ALA A 18 34.45 11.40 -16.85
N GLU A 19 35.53 10.65 -17.15
CA GLU A 19 35.66 9.26 -16.75
C GLU A 19 35.74 9.25 -15.22
N VAL A 20 34.59 9.08 -14.55
CA VAL A 20 34.54 8.69 -13.15
C VAL A 20 35.04 7.26 -13.12
N SER A 21 36.25 7.06 -12.61
CA SER A 21 36.79 5.72 -12.35
C SER A 21 35.89 5.03 -11.33
N TRP A 22 35.08 4.11 -11.79
CA TRP A 22 34.22 3.25 -10.98
C TRP A 22 35.10 2.25 -10.19
N VAL A 23 35.72 2.69 -9.09
CA VAL A 23 36.16 1.79 -8.02
C VAL A 23 34.93 1.67 -7.09
N GLY A 24 33.88 1.02 -7.57
CA GLY A 24 32.62 0.91 -6.88
C GLY A 24 32.24 -0.54 -6.66
N LEU A 25 31.34 -0.78 -5.73
CA LEU A 25 30.75 -2.07 -5.45
C LEU A 25 30.17 -2.68 -6.73
N SER A 26 30.44 -3.95 -6.98
CA SER A 26 29.73 -4.70 -8.02
C SER A 26 28.29 -4.96 -7.59
N GLU A 27 27.40 -5.30 -8.54
CA GLU A 27 26.03 -5.72 -8.25
C GLU A 27 25.97 -6.77 -7.13
N PHE A 28 26.78 -7.84 -7.24
CA PHE A 28 26.87 -8.87 -6.20
C PHE A 28 27.34 -8.33 -4.84
N SER A 29 28.26 -7.38 -4.83
CA SER A 29 28.71 -6.74 -3.58
C SER A 29 27.60 -5.90 -2.93
N ILE A 30 26.74 -5.27 -3.74
CA ILE A 30 25.56 -4.53 -3.26
C ILE A 30 24.55 -5.50 -2.64
N ILE A 31 24.24 -6.59 -3.33
CA ILE A 31 23.31 -7.61 -2.86
C ILE A 31 23.81 -8.21 -1.54
N GLU A 32 25.07 -8.64 -1.51
CA GLU A 32 25.67 -9.24 -0.32
C GLU A 32 25.68 -8.28 0.88
N ARG A 33 26.07 -7.03 0.67
CA ARG A 33 26.24 -6.05 1.74
C ARG A 33 24.93 -5.49 2.28
N PHE A 34 23.96 -5.19 1.40
CA PHE A 34 22.76 -4.43 1.75
C PHE A 34 21.48 -5.27 1.80
N PHE A 35 21.43 -6.44 1.17
CA PHE A 35 20.18 -7.18 1.00
C PHE A 35 20.25 -8.66 1.38
N THR A 36 21.36 -9.15 1.95
CA THR A 36 21.47 -10.53 2.40
C THR A 36 21.12 -10.64 3.89
N SER A 37 20.06 -11.42 4.20
CA SER A 37 19.69 -11.79 5.56
C SER A 37 20.46 -13.02 6.03
N LYS A 38 20.81 -13.07 7.32
CA LYS A 38 21.54 -14.20 7.90
C LYS A 38 20.65 -15.40 8.24
N SER A 39 19.34 -15.21 8.33
CA SER A 39 18.37 -16.27 8.65
C SER A 39 16.99 -15.91 8.13
N HIS A 40 16.20 -16.93 7.82
CA HIS A 40 14.80 -16.78 7.42
C HIS A 40 13.88 -16.87 8.64
N LYS A 41 12.81 -16.08 8.64
CA LYS A 41 11.81 -16.02 9.72
C LYS A 41 10.75 -17.11 9.56
N HIS A 42 10.53 -17.56 8.32
CA HIS A 42 9.47 -18.50 7.97
C HIS A 42 10.03 -19.82 7.47
N SER A 43 9.47 -20.93 7.95
CA SER A 43 9.84 -22.30 7.51
C SER A 43 9.50 -22.56 6.03
N GLN A 44 8.59 -21.76 5.47
CA GLN A 44 8.28 -21.81 4.04
C GLN A 44 9.44 -21.31 3.16
N VAL A 45 10.31 -20.46 3.67
CA VAL A 45 11.51 -20.00 2.95
C VAL A 45 12.61 -21.02 3.17
N GLN A 46 12.80 -21.92 2.19
CA GLN A 46 13.82 -22.97 2.23
C GLN A 46 15.17 -22.49 1.68
N LEU A 47 15.13 -21.58 0.71
CA LEU A 47 16.28 -20.90 0.11
C LEU A 47 15.90 -19.46 -0.23
N GLY A 48 16.72 -18.50 0.13
CA GLY A 48 16.51 -17.07 -0.13
C GLY A 48 17.61 -16.46 -1.00
N VAL A 49 18.02 -15.22 -0.67
CA VAL A 49 19.06 -14.48 -1.41
C VAL A 49 20.38 -15.25 -1.42
N GLY A 50 21.00 -15.36 -2.60
CA GLY A 50 22.35 -15.95 -2.78
C GLY A 50 22.39 -17.11 -3.78
N ASP A 51 21.28 -17.47 -4.41
CA ASP A 51 21.19 -18.41 -5.50
C ASP A 51 20.37 -17.81 -6.66
N ASP A 52 20.28 -18.49 -7.81
CA ASP A 52 19.54 -18.01 -8.99
C ASP A 52 18.05 -17.78 -8.71
N CYS A 53 17.46 -18.57 -7.79
CA CYS A 53 16.05 -18.49 -7.40
C CYS A 53 15.87 -18.77 -5.90
N ALA A 54 14.85 -18.16 -5.31
CA ALA A 54 14.36 -18.55 -3.99
C ALA A 54 13.54 -19.85 -4.07
N VAL A 55 13.58 -20.68 -3.02
CA VAL A 55 12.75 -21.88 -2.90
C VAL A 55 11.77 -21.72 -1.75
N LEU A 56 10.47 -21.75 -2.09
CA LEU A 56 9.37 -21.69 -1.13
C LEU A 56 8.70 -23.06 -0.98
N GLY A 57 8.55 -23.50 0.26
CA GLY A 57 7.82 -24.70 0.61
C GLY A 57 6.30 -24.54 0.44
N MET A 58 5.61 -25.65 0.18
CA MET A 58 4.15 -25.70 0.15
C MET A 58 3.60 -25.62 1.59
N ALA A 59 2.44 -24.97 1.72
CA ALA A 59 1.65 -24.95 2.96
C ALA A 59 0.35 -25.72 2.71
N GLU A 60 0.17 -26.88 3.36
CA GLU A 60 -0.92 -27.83 3.03
C GLU A 60 -2.32 -27.23 3.21
N ASP A 61 -2.53 -26.45 4.28
CA ASP A 61 -3.84 -25.86 4.63
C ASP A 61 -3.95 -24.35 4.30
N SER A 62 -3.06 -23.84 3.43
CA SER A 62 -3.00 -22.43 3.08
C SER A 62 -2.88 -22.23 1.57
N GLU A 63 -3.21 -21.02 1.15
CA GLU A 63 -3.02 -20.53 -0.23
C GLU A 63 -2.06 -19.35 -0.22
N TRP A 64 -1.22 -19.27 -1.24
CA TRP A 64 -0.38 -18.11 -1.47
C TRP A 64 -1.19 -16.96 -2.06
N VAL A 65 -1.02 -15.78 -1.48
CA VAL A 65 -1.48 -14.49 -2.00
C VAL A 65 -0.24 -13.71 -2.43
N VAL A 66 -0.27 -13.16 -3.63
CA VAL A 66 0.88 -12.47 -4.24
C VAL A 66 0.43 -11.11 -4.76
N THR A 67 1.19 -10.08 -4.46
CA THR A 67 1.02 -8.73 -5.00
C THR A 67 2.35 -8.15 -5.44
N VAL A 68 2.31 -7.09 -6.27
CA VAL A 68 3.49 -6.34 -6.71
C VAL A 68 3.13 -4.89 -6.96
N ASP A 69 3.93 -3.98 -6.38
CA ASP A 69 3.85 -2.56 -6.63
C ASP A 69 5.17 -1.98 -7.12
N THR A 70 5.05 -0.97 -7.97
CA THR A 70 6.19 -0.22 -8.52
C THR A 70 6.04 1.26 -8.20
N MET A 71 7.07 1.84 -7.63
CA MET A 71 7.19 3.28 -7.38
C MET A 71 8.22 3.89 -8.30
N VAL A 72 7.84 4.94 -9.04
CA VAL A 72 8.69 5.65 -10.01
C VAL A 72 8.86 7.10 -9.57
N GLU A 73 10.10 7.59 -9.58
CA GLU A 73 10.40 9.00 -9.28
C GLU A 73 9.65 9.94 -10.22
N GLY A 74 9.08 11.01 -9.67
CA GLY A 74 8.28 11.99 -10.42
C GLY A 74 6.84 11.53 -10.72
N VAL A 75 6.48 10.28 -10.41
CA VAL A 75 5.11 9.74 -10.54
C VAL A 75 4.52 9.43 -9.16
N HIS A 76 5.19 8.60 -8.38
CA HIS A 76 4.70 8.12 -7.09
C HIS A 76 5.39 8.80 -5.90
N PHE A 77 6.53 9.42 -6.13
CA PHE A 77 7.26 10.18 -5.12
C PHE A 77 8.06 11.32 -5.76
N PHE A 78 8.33 12.35 -4.97
CA PHE A 78 9.07 13.52 -5.43
C PHE A 78 10.57 13.23 -5.53
N PRO A 79 11.31 13.93 -6.44
CA PRO A 79 12.76 13.91 -6.44
C PRO A 79 13.32 14.27 -5.06
N ASN A 80 14.42 13.63 -4.67
CA ASN A 80 15.08 13.81 -3.37
C ASN A 80 14.22 13.39 -2.15
N THR A 81 13.22 12.54 -2.33
CA THR A 81 12.56 11.89 -1.19
C THR A 81 13.56 11.02 -0.45
N GLU A 82 13.58 11.13 0.88
CA GLU A 82 14.50 10.39 1.74
C GLU A 82 14.36 8.87 1.54
N PRO A 83 15.49 8.13 1.44
CA PRO A 83 15.47 6.69 1.17
C PRO A 83 14.71 5.88 2.21
N GLU A 84 14.70 6.30 3.47
CA GLU A 84 13.93 5.66 4.52
C GLU A 84 12.42 5.75 4.29
N PHE A 85 11.94 6.88 3.74
CA PHE A 85 10.53 7.04 3.39
C PHE A 85 10.16 6.16 2.21
N LEU A 86 11.06 6.06 1.22
CA LEU A 86 10.87 5.19 0.05
C LEU A 86 10.81 3.72 0.45
N ALA A 87 11.76 3.26 1.27
CA ALA A 87 11.77 1.89 1.79
C ALA A 87 10.50 1.58 2.60
N HIS A 88 10.07 2.54 3.44
CA HIS A 88 8.86 2.38 4.24
C HIS A 88 7.63 2.25 3.36
N LYS A 89 7.40 3.22 2.48
CA LYS A 89 6.20 3.28 1.64
C LYS A 89 6.12 2.06 0.73
N LEU A 90 7.24 1.69 0.08
CA LEU A 90 7.31 0.56 -0.83
C LEU A 90 6.90 -0.76 -0.16
N LEU A 91 7.37 -1.02 1.07
CA LEU A 91 6.94 -2.21 1.81
C LEU A 91 5.49 -2.08 2.28
N ALA A 92 5.11 -0.93 2.82
CA ALA A 92 3.80 -0.73 3.42
C ALA A 92 2.65 -0.88 2.42
N VAL A 93 2.80 -0.39 1.17
CA VAL A 93 1.75 -0.50 0.14
C VAL A 93 1.49 -1.97 -0.21
N ASN A 94 2.55 -2.76 -0.40
CA ASN A 94 2.43 -4.19 -0.67
C ASN A 94 1.85 -4.97 0.53
N LEU A 95 2.23 -4.62 1.75
CA LEU A 95 1.64 -5.23 2.95
C LEU A 95 0.17 -4.83 3.14
N SER A 96 -0.23 -3.66 2.66
CA SER A 96 -1.63 -3.23 2.64
C SER A 96 -2.48 -4.13 1.75
N ASP A 97 -2.01 -4.44 0.55
CA ASP A 97 -2.65 -5.39 -0.36
C ASP A 97 -2.84 -6.76 0.31
N LEU A 98 -1.77 -7.31 0.91
CA LEU A 98 -1.85 -8.58 1.62
C LEU A 98 -2.85 -8.53 2.77
N SER A 99 -2.88 -7.40 3.49
CA SER A 99 -3.80 -7.17 4.62
C SER A 99 -5.25 -7.13 4.16
N SER A 100 -5.53 -6.52 3.00
CA SER A 100 -6.87 -6.46 2.40
C SER A 100 -7.42 -7.83 2.04
N MET A 101 -6.53 -8.79 1.77
CA MET A 101 -6.87 -10.19 1.51
C MET A 101 -6.92 -11.05 2.79
N GLY A 102 -6.63 -10.47 3.97
CA GLY A 102 -6.51 -11.18 5.24
C GLY A 102 -5.27 -12.09 5.32
N ALA A 103 -4.30 -11.88 4.43
CA ALA A 103 -3.11 -12.72 4.34
C ALA A 103 -2.04 -12.29 5.34
N ARG A 104 -1.40 -13.28 5.97
CA ARG A 104 -0.19 -13.07 6.78
C ARG A 104 1.00 -12.95 5.84
N PRO A 105 1.76 -11.84 5.86
CA PRO A 105 2.98 -11.71 5.07
C PRO A 105 4.00 -12.81 5.38
N VAL A 106 4.80 -13.21 4.40
CA VAL A 106 5.84 -14.25 4.54
C VAL A 106 7.14 -13.80 3.92
N ALA A 107 7.10 -13.36 2.66
CA ALA A 107 8.31 -13.08 1.90
C ALA A 107 8.11 -11.92 0.94
N ILE A 108 9.23 -11.27 0.58
CA ILE A 108 9.29 -10.23 -0.45
C ILE A 108 10.46 -10.47 -1.39
N THR A 109 10.32 -9.99 -2.62
CA THR A 109 11.43 -9.76 -3.55
C THR A 109 11.50 -8.28 -3.90
N LEU A 110 12.71 -7.75 -4.14
CA LEU A 110 12.96 -6.33 -4.37
C LEU A 110 13.74 -6.13 -5.67
N ALA A 111 13.18 -5.41 -6.63
CA ALA A 111 13.91 -4.97 -7.82
C ALA A 111 14.18 -3.45 -7.73
N LEU A 112 15.46 -3.08 -7.75
CA LEU A 112 15.94 -1.71 -7.67
C LEU A 112 16.53 -1.28 -9.01
N THR A 113 16.02 -0.19 -9.56
CA THR A 113 16.66 0.53 -10.65
C THR A 113 17.19 1.85 -10.12
N LEU A 114 18.50 2.05 -10.17
CA LEU A 114 19.20 3.19 -9.58
C LEU A 114 19.87 4.06 -10.64
N PRO A 115 19.75 5.40 -10.57
CA PRO A 115 20.42 6.28 -11.53
C PRO A 115 21.94 6.33 -11.34
N ALA A 116 22.39 6.11 -10.12
CA ALA A 116 23.79 6.05 -9.74
C ALA A 116 23.95 5.21 -8.47
N LEU A 117 25.15 4.72 -8.22
CA LEU A 117 25.49 4.05 -6.98
C LEU A 117 25.78 5.10 -5.90
N ASP A 118 24.96 5.09 -4.84
CA ASP A 118 25.14 5.91 -3.64
C ASP A 118 25.06 4.99 -2.42
N GLU A 119 26.19 4.79 -1.76
CA GLU A 119 26.29 3.88 -0.61
C GLU A 119 25.53 4.38 0.60
N ASP A 120 25.49 5.70 0.85
CA ASP A 120 24.72 6.27 1.96
C ASP A 120 23.23 6.08 1.74
N TRP A 121 22.75 6.35 0.54
CA TRP A 121 21.36 6.11 0.14
C TRP A 121 20.97 4.63 0.31
N LEU A 122 21.81 3.71 -0.17
CA LEU A 122 21.58 2.26 -0.06
C LEU A 122 21.59 1.80 1.40
N GLN A 123 22.48 2.31 2.23
CA GLN A 123 22.54 1.95 3.65
C GLN A 123 21.24 2.38 4.36
N ARG A 124 20.84 3.64 4.18
CA ARG A 124 19.64 4.19 4.80
C ARG A 124 18.37 3.49 4.31
N PHE A 125 18.27 3.21 3.01
CA PHE A 125 17.17 2.46 2.43
C PHE A 125 17.08 1.03 3.01
N SER A 126 18.19 0.29 2.97
CA SER A 126 18.23 -1.10 3.43
C SER A 126 18.01 -1.21 4.95
N ASP A 127 18.61 -0.34 5.75
CA ASP A 127 18.40 -0.32 7.20
C ASP A 127 16.91 -0.13 7.55
N ARG A 128 16.24 0.80 6.85
CA ARG A 128 14.81 1.00 7.05
C ARG A 128 13.98 -0.16 6.58
N LEU A 129 14.31 -0.74 5.43
CA LEU A 129 13.62 -1.92 4.91
C LEU A 129 13.71 -3.08 5.92
N PHE A 130 14.91 -3.39 6.43
CA PHE A 130 15.10 -4.48 7.38
C PHE A 130 14.42 -4.23 8.74
N GLN A 131 14.41 -3.00 9.24
CA GLN A 131 13.62 -2.65 10.43
C GLN A 131 12.14 -3.00 10.26
N LEU A 132 11.59 -2.75 9.06
CA LEU A 132 10.18 -3.03 8.78
C LEU A 132 9.94 -4.52 8.52
N THR A 133 10.82 -5.20 7.80
CA THR A 133 10.72 -6.65 7.61
C THR A 133 10.83 -7.40 8.93
N ASP A 134 11.61 -6.90 9.89
CA ASP A 134 11.65 -7.45 11.25
C ASP A 134 10.35 -7.18 12.00
N ARG A 135 9.81 -5.96 11.92
CA ARG A 135 8.53 -5.60 12.56
C ARG A 135 7.36 -6.44 12.08
N PHE A 136 7.29 -6.69 10.76
CA PHE A 136 6.19 -7.41 10.14
C PHE A 136 6.47 -8.91 9.91
N GLU A 137 7.61 -9.39 10.40
CA GLU A 137 8.04 -10.79 10.28
C GLU A 137 8.05 -11.27 8.82
N VAL A 138 8.67 -10.51 7.90
CA VAL A 138 8.76 -10.81 6.47
C VAL A 138 10.20 -11.10 6.07
N ASP A 139 10.44 -12.07 5.19
CA ASP A 139 11.76 -12.39 4.66
C ASP A 139 12.00 -11.74 3.29
N LEU A 140 13.12 -11.04 3.13
CA LEU A 140 13.62 -10.68 1.79
C LEU A 140 14.31 -11.92 1.20
N ILE A 141 13.74 -12.47 0.11
CA ILE A 141 14.15 -13.75 -0.45
C ILE A 141 14.84 -13.65 -1.81
N GLY A 142 14.87 -12.48 -2.43
CA GLY A 142 15.49 -12.27 -3.72
C GLY A 142 15.20 -10.90 -4.30
N GLY A 143 15.65 -10.69 -5.53
CA GLY A 143 15.42 -9.44 -6.22
C GLY A 143 16.38 -9.22 -7.38
N ASP A 144 16.46 -7.97 -7.83
CA ASP A 144 17.34 -7.55 -8.91
C ASP A 144 17.86 -6.14 -8.64
N THR A 145 19.04 -5.80 -9.16
CA THR A 145 19.61 -4.45 -9.06
C THR A 145 20.19 -4.02 -10.40
N THR A 146 19.66 -2.96 -10.97
CA THR A 146 20.07 -2.48 -12.28
C THR A 146 20.24 -0.96 -12.32
N SER A 147 20.81 -0.44 -13.41
CA SER A 147 21.02 1.00 -13.62
C SER A 147 19.95 1.59 -14.54
N GLY A 148 19.37 2.73 -14.13
CA GLY A 148 18.35 3.47 -14.90
C GLY A 148 17.67 4.55 -14.07
N PRO A 149 16.56 5.13 -14.52
CA PRO A 149 15.78 6.07 -13.71
C PRO A 149 15.32 5.43 -12.40
N LEU A 150 15.34 6.18 -11.30
CA LEU A 150 15.00 5.65 -9.97
C LEU A 150 13.61 5.02 -9.98
N THR A 151 13.60 3.69 -9.86
CA THR A 151 12.39 2.88 -9.87
C THR A 151 12.54 1.74 -8.87
N LEU A 152 11.55 1.57 -8.03
CA LEU A 152 11.54 0.62 -6.93
C LEU A 152 10.34 -0.31 -7.13
N THR A 153 10.58 -1.60 -7.27
CA THR A 153 9.52 -2.61 -7.40
C THR A 153 9.67 -3.64 -6.29
N LEU A 154 8.59 -3.89 -5.57
CA LEU A 154 8.55 -4.91 -4.54
C LEU A 154 7.39 -5.86 -4.84
N GLN A 155 7.68 -7.15 -4.81
CA GLN A 155 6.66 -8.20 -4.81
C GLN A 155 6.55 -8.75 -3.40
N ALA A 156 5.33 -8.89 -2.88
CA ALA A 156 5.08 -9.50 -1.59
C ALA A 156 4.24 -10.77 -1.71
N LEU A 157 4.58 -11.74 -0.88
CA LEU A 157 3.93 -13.03 -0.80
C LEU A 157 3.43 -13.25 0.63
N GLY A 158 2.17 -13.64 0.77
CA GLY A 158 1.54 -13.95 2.04
C GLY A 158 0.79 -15.26 1.99
N LEU A 159 0.37 -15.74 3.15
CA LEU A 159 -0.44 -16.95 3.31
C LEU A 159 -1.79 -16.62 3.94
N VAL A 160 -2.82 -17.23 3.41
CA VAL A 160 -4.17 -17.22 3.97
C VAL A 160 -4.68 -18.65 4.08
N PRO A 161 -5.53 -19.02 5.07
CA PRO A 161 -6.13 -20.35 5.11
C PRO A 161 -6.88 -20.63 3.83
N LYS A 162 -6.79 -21.87 3.33
CA LYS A 162 -7.33 -22.30 2.03
C LYS A 162 -8.81 -21.94 1.87
N GLY A 163 -9.13 -21.24 0.78
CA GLY A 163 -10.50 -20.79 0.45
C GLY A 163 -11.04 -19.68 1.35
N ARG A 164 -10.17 -18.99 2.13
CA ARG A 164 -10.59 -17.96 3.08
C ARG A 164 -10.13 -16.55 2.71
N ALA A 165 -9.40 -16.39 1.61
CA ALA A 165 -8.96 -15.07 1.17
C ALA A 165 -10.15 -14.09 1.07
N LEU A 166 -10.02 -12.91 1.68
CA LEU A 166 -10.98 -11.84 1.50
C LEU A 166 -10.93 -11.34 0.06
N CYS A 167 -12.09 -11.18 -0.54
CA CYS A 167 -12.21 -10.78 -1.94
C CYS A 167 -13.16 -9.60 -2.10
N ARG A 168 -12.96 -8.82 -3.14
CA ARG A 168 -13.80 -7.64 -3.45
C ARG A 168 -15.23 -7.97 -3.91
N HIS A 169 -15.53 -9.24 -4.25
CA HIS A 169 -16.79 -9.64 -4.90
C HIS A 169 -17.82 -10.31 -3.96
N GLN A 170 -17.61 -10.24 -2.66
CA GLN A 170 -18.45 -10.99 -1.69
C GLN A 170 -19.30 -10.10 -0.76
N ALA A 171 -19.35 -8.77 -1.00
CA ALA A 171 -20.24 -7.87 -0.28
C ALA A 171 -21.72 -8.21 -0.58
N LYS A 172 -22.57 -8.13 0.44
CA LYS A 172 -24.00 -8.49 0.38
C LYS A 172 -24.86 -7.31 0.80
N VAL A 173 -26.05 -7.22 0.20
CA VAL A 173 -27.06 -6.24 0.63
C VAL A 173 -27.35 -6.43 2.13
N GLY A 174 -27.32 -5.33 2.88
CA GLY A 174 -27.46 -5.30 4.33
C GLY A 174 -26.15 -5.37 5.10
N ASP A 175 -25.01 -5.65 4.45
CA ASP A 175 -23.72 -5.59 5.13
C ASP A 175 -23.42 -4.17 5.63
N LEU A 176 -22.81 -4.09 6.79
CA LEU A 176 -22.26 -2.87 7.37
C LEU A 176 -20.88 -2.61 6.74
N ILE A 177 -20.60 -1.35 6.39
CA ILE A 177 -19.31 -0.95 5.83
C ILE A 177 -18.47 -0.35 6.94
N TYR A 178 -17.26 -0.86 7.12
CA TYR A 178 -16.28 -0.41 8.11
C TYR A 178 -15.05 0.16 7.44
N LEU A 179 -14.40 1.10 8.11
CA LEU A 179 -13.11 1.67 7.74
C LEU A 179 -12.17 1.70 8.94
N THR A 180 -10.90 1.32 8.75
CA THR A 180 -9.86 1.48 9.77
C THR A 180 -9.27 2.88 9.77
N GLY A 181 -8.73 3.32 10.89
CA GLY A 181 -7.95 4.56 11.04
C GLY A 181 -8.67 5.84 10.63
N PHE A 182 -7.93 6.77 10.05
CA PHE A 182 -8.42 8.06 9.56
C PHE A 182 -8.29 8.16 8.04
N LEU A 183 -9.21 8.90 7.43
CA LEU A 183 -9.29 9.11 5.99
C LEU A 183 -8.79 10.51 5.61
N GLY A 184 -7.99 10.56 4.53
CA GLY A 184 -7.53 11.80 3.91
C GLY A 184 -6.27 12.41 4.50
N ASP A 185 -5.69 11.80 5.54
CA ASP A 185 -4.44 12.30 6.13
C ASP A 185 -3.29 12.27 5.13
N ALA A 186 -3.15 11.21 4.35
CA ALA A 186 -2.12 11.11 3.33
C ALA A 186 -2.34 12.12 2.19
N GLY A 187 -3.57 12.30 1.73
CA GLY A 187 -3.92 13.32 0.74
C GLY A 187 -3.64 14.74 1.21
N LEU A 188 -3.89 15.04 2.50
CA LEU A 188 -3.52 16.32 3.11
C LEU A 188 -2.00 16.46 3.25
N GLY A 189 -1.29 15.38 3.60
CA GLY A 189 0.17 15.35 3.62
C GLY A 189 0.78 15.64 2.25
N LEU A 190 0.21 15.11 1.18
CA LEU A 190 0.60 15.45 -0.20
C LEU A 190 0.41 16.94 -0.48
N LYS A 191 -0.71 17.54 -0.07
CA LYS A 191 -0.94 19.00 -0.23
C LYS A 191 0.10 19.82 0.53
N VAL A 192 0.49 19.40 1.73
CA VAL A 192 1.57 20.05 2.50
C VAL A 192 2.90 20.00 1.76
N VAL A 193 3.28 18.83 1.21
CA VAL A 193 4.50 18.69 0.37
C VAL A 193 4.42 19.59 -0.87
N GLN A 194 3.24 19.83 -1.40
CA GLN A 194 2.98 20.71 -2.54
C GLN A 194 2.91 22.21 -2.15
N GLY A 195 3.09 22.56 -0.87
CA GLY A 195 3.17 23.93 -0.38
C GLY A 195 1.91 24.46 0.32
N TYR A 196 0.94 23.61 0.65
CA TYR A 196 -0.17 24.01 1.52
C TYR A 196 0.35 24.25 2.95
N ASP A 197 0.08 25.43 3.49
CA ASP A 197 0.48 25.79 4.85
C ASP A 197 -0.51 25.19 5.86
N LEU A 198 -0.03 24.24 6.64
CA LEU A 198 -0.81 23.56 7.68
C LEU A 198 -0.08 23.64 9.02
N GLU A 199 -0.71 24.26 9.99
CA GLU A 199 -0.24 24.21 11.37
C GLU A 199 -0.30 22.75 11.88
N ASP A 200 0.78 22.27 12.53
CA ASP A 200 0.92 20.87 12.99
C ASP A 200 0.79 19.83 11.87
N SER A 201 1.60 19.98 10.83
CA SER A 201 1.61 19.09 9.65
C SER A 201 2.28 17.73 9.89
N GLN A 202 2.95 17.50 11.03
CA GLN A 202 3.80 16.31 11.25
C GLN A 202 3.02 14.98 11.13
N SER A 203 1.79 14.93 11.64
CA SER A 203 0.96 13.72 11.62
C SER A 203 0.57 13.34 10.19
N VAL A 204 0.14 14.30 9.38
CA VAL A 204 -0.28 14.06 7.98
C VAL A 204 0.92 13.77 7.07
N LEU A 205 2.06 14.43 7.28
CA LEU A 205 3.32 14.11 6.59
C LEU A 205 3.79 12.70 6.92
N LYS A 206 3.69 12.30 8.19
CA LYS A 206 4.00 10.92 8.59
C LYS A 206 3.10 9.91 7.88
N ARG A 207 1.79 10.18 7.75
CA ARG A 207 0.86 9.30 7.03
C ARG A 207 1.19 9.21 5.54
N PHE A 208 1.54 10.33 4.92
CA PHE A 208 1.93 10.38 3.51
C PHE A 208 3.23 9.62 3.22
N HIS A 209 4.29 9.82 4.02
CA HIS A 209 5.58 9.19 3.81
C HIS A 209 5.69 7.77 4.39
N CYS A 210 5.01 7.53 5.50
CA CYS A 210 5.14 6.31 6.28
C CYS A 210 3.75 5.76 6.65
N PRO A 211 2.93 5.32 5.67
CA PRO A 211 1.66 4.67 5.97
C PRO A 211 1.88 3.42 6.83
N ASP A 212 0.92 3.09 7.67
CA ASP A 212 0.98 1.92 8.55
C ASP A 212 0.02 0.84 8.04
N PRO A 213 0.51 -0.21 7.36
CA PRO A 213 -0.34 -1.25 6.80
C PRO A 213 -1.05 -2.01 7.92
N ARG A 214 -2.31 -2.36 7.69
CA ARG A 214 -3.22 -2.93 8.69
C ARG A 214 -3.11 -4.44 8.80
N VAL A 215 -1.89 -5.00 8.80
CA VAL A 215 -1.60 -6.45 8.78
C VAL A 215 -2.33 -7.19 9.90
N ALA A 216 -2.24 -6.70 11.15
CA ALA A 216 -2.91 -7.33 12.28
C ALA A 216 -4.44 -7.28 12.14
N ILE A 217 -4.97 -6.14 11.67
CA ILE A 217 -6.41 -5.98 11.45
C ILE A 217 -6.91 -6.90 10.34
N GLY A 218 -6.18 -7.03 9.22
CA GLY A 218 -6.52 -7.96 8.14
C GLY A 218 -6.74 -9.38 8.64
N SER A 219 -5.86 -9.86 9.50
CA SER A 219 -5.99 -11.19 10.12
C SER A 219 -7.19 -11.29 11.07
N ILE A 220 -7.48 -10.23 11.83
CA ILE A 220 -8.61 -10.21 12.80
C ILE A 220 -9.96 -10.19 12.08
N ILE A 221 -10.09 -9.43 10.99
CA ILE A 221 -11.37 -9.33 10.26
C ILE A 221 -11.65 -10.54 9.37
N LEU A 222 -10.63 -11.34 9.04
CA LEU A 222 -10.74 -12.50 8.15
C LEU A 222 -11.90 -13.47 8.49
N PRO A 223 -12.22 -13.80 9.75
CA PRO A 223 -13.35 -14.67 10.08
C PRO A 223 -14.71 -14.02 9.92
N TYR A 224 -14.79 -12.69 9.86
CA TYR A 224 -16.04 -11.93 10.00
C TYR A 224 -16.41 -11.14 8.73
N ALA A 225 -15.42 -10.64 8.00
CA ALA A 225 -15.67 -9.82 6.82
C ALA A 225 -16.13 -10.64 5.62
N ASN A 226 -17.08 -10.09 4.85
CA ASN A 226 -17.52 -10.65 3.59
C ASN A 226 -16.64 -10.18 2.42
N ALA A 227 -16.32 -8.88 2.34
CA ALA A 227 -15.44 -8.30 1.33
C ALA A 227 -14.49 -7.29 1.97
N CYS A 228 -13.33 -7.10 1.35
CA CYS A 228 -12.35 -6.13 1.81
C CYS A 228 -11.56 -5.56 0.62
N ILE A 229 -11.08 -4.32 0.79
CA ILE A 229 -10.15 -3.61 -0.07
C ILE A 229 -9.35 -2.64 0.82
N ASP A 230 -8.13 -2.34 0.44
CA ASP A 230 -7.40 -1.21 1.02
C ASP A 230 -7.68 0.10 0.25
N ILE A 231 -7.41 1.24 0.88
CA ILE A 231 -7.66 2.56 0.30
C ILE A 231 -6.36 3.12 -0.26
N SER A 232 -6.13 2.88 -1.54
CA SER A 232 -4.97 3.36 -2.31
C SER A 232 -5.30 4.53 -3.24
N ASP A 233 -6.45 4.51 -3.91
CA ASP A 233 -6.89 5.51 -4.87
C ASP A 233 -7.93 6.49 -4.30
N GLY A 234 -8.41 6.21 -3.10
CA GLY A 234 -9.43 6.96 -2.38
C GLY A 234 -10.71 6.16 -2.15
N LEU A 235 -11.39 6.45 -1.03
CA LEU A 235 -12.53 5.68 -0.54
C LEU A 235 -13.60 5.45 -1.61
N LEU A 236 -13.96 6.50 -2.38
CA LEU A 236 -15.04 6.37 -3.37
C LEU A 236 -14.65 5.46 -4.53
N SER A 237 -13.39 5.52 -4.98
CA SER A 237 -12.86 4.64 -6.03
C SER A 237 -12.81 3.19 -5.54
N ASP A 238 -12.14 2.97 -4.42
CA ASP A 238 -11.83 1.63 -3.93
C ASP A 238 -13.08 0.89 -3.47
N LEU A 239 -13.97 1.55 -2.71
CA LEU A 239 -15.28 1.00 -2.39
C LEU A 239 -16.08 0.74 -3.67
N GLY A 240 -16.01 1.63 -4.66
CA GLY A 240 -16.64 1.45 -5.97
C GLY A 240 -16.23 0.15 -6.66
N HIS A 241 -14.97 -0.27 -6.53
CA HIS A 241 -14.50 -1.57 -7.02
C HIS A 241 -15.16 -2.75 -6.30
N VAL A 242 -15.31 -2.69 -4.98
CA VAL A 242 -16.03 -3.71 -4.20
C VAL A 242 -17.49 -3.79 -4.64
N LEU A 243 -18.17 -2.66 -4.72
CA LEU A 243 -19.59 -2.59 -5.10
C LEU A 243 -19.82 -3.16 -6.50
N LYS A 244 -19.02 -2.73 -7.47
CA LYS A 244 -19.10 -3.22 -8.86
C LYS A 244 -18.86 -4.73 -8.94
N LYS A 245 -17.82 -5.25 -8.28
CA LYS A 245 -17.51 -6.70 -8.28
C LYS A 245 -18.58 -7.52 -7.57
N SER A 246 -19.20 -6.98 -6.54
CA SER A 246 -20.27 -7.63 -5.76
C SER A 246 -21.67 -7.41 -6.37
N ARG A 247 -21.82 -6.50 -7.35
CA ARG A 247 -23.10 -6.11 -7.98
C ARG A 247 -24.11 -5.56 -7.00
N VAL A 248 -23.66 -4.66 -6.14
CA VAL A 248 -24.45 -3.99 -5.10
C VAL A 248 -24.17 -2.49 -5.11
N GLY A 249 -25.05 -1.71 -4.48
CA GLY A 249 -24.84 -0.30 -4.16
C GLY A 249 -24.45 -0.11 -2.70
N ALA A 250 -24.26 1.14 -2.29
CA ALA A 250 -24.01 1.48 -0.90
C ALA A 250 -24.50 2.90 -0.56
N ASN A 251 -24.72 3.13 0.74
CA ASN A 251 -24.90 4.45 1.31
C ASN A 251 -23.86 4.69 2.41
N LEU A 252 -23.03 5.73 2.24
CA LEU A 252 -22.10 6.21 3.25
C LEU A 252 -22.75 7.32 4.08
N TYR A 253 -22.37 7.43 5.34
CA TYR A 253 -22.83 8.47 6.25
C TYR A 253 -21.68 9.42 6.56
N TRP A 254 -21.75 10.66 6.09
CA TRP A 254 -20.70 11.68 6.24
C TRP A 254 -20.26 11.87 7.69
N GLU A 255 -21.23 11.91 8.61
CA GLU A 255 -20.98 12.14 10.03
C GLU A 255 -20.24 10.98 10.72
N GLN A 256 -20.22 9.80 10.08
CA GLN A 256 -19.54 8.60 10.57
C GLN A 256 -18.14 8.42 9.96
N LEU A 257 -17.77 9.22 8.94
CA LEU A 257 -16.46 9.15 8.33
C LEU A 257 -15.38 9.62 9.33
N PRO A 258 -14.34 8.81 9.55
CA PRO A 258 -13.30 9.13 10.51
C PRO A 258 -12.29 10.10 9.89
N PHE A 259 -12.38 11.37 10.21
CA PHE A 259 -11.41 12.39 9.82
C PHE A 259 -10.58 12.81 11.04
N SER A 260 -9.28 13.00 10.86
CA SER A 260 -8.41 13.64 11.86
C SER A 260 -8.81 15.09 12.11
N SER A 261 -8.29 15.70 13.16
CA SER A 261 -8.48 17.14 13.42
C SER A 261 -7.94 17.98 12.27
N GLN A 262 -6.80 17.63 11.71
CA GLN A 262 -6.16 18.34 10.60
C GLN A 262 -7.03 18.29 9.33
N VAL A 263 -7.57 17.12 8.98
CA VAL A 263 -8.47 16.98 7.83
C VAL A 263 -9.77 17.74 8.06
N ARG A 264 -10.32 17.73 9.28
CA ARG A 264 -11.53 18.52 9.61
C ARG A 264 -11.29 20.02 9.48
N SER A 265 -10.16 20.54 10.00
CA SER A 265 -9.77 21.95 9.83
C SER A 265 -9.62 22.32 8.37
N TYR A 266 -8.91 21.48 7.59
CA TYR A 266 -8.76 21.66 6.15
C TYR A 266 -10.12 21.78 5.43
N ILE A 267 -11.05 20.84 5.70
CA ILE A 267 -12.40 20.86 5.10
C ILE A 267 -13.14 22.15 5.49
N TYR A 268 -13.03 22.57 6.75
CA TYR A 268 -13.71 23.77 7.26
C TYR A 268 -13.17 25.04 6.57
N GLU A 269 -11.86 25.15 6.40
CA GLU A 269 -11.21 26.34 5.83
C GLU A 269 -11.38 26.43 4.30
N THR A 270 -11.30 25.30 3.60
CA THR A 270 -11.25 25.27 2.12
C THR A 270 -12.58 24.90 1.47
N ASN A 271 -13.51 24.34 2.24
CA ASN A 271 -14.73 23.69 1.74
C ASN A 271 -14.46 22.53 0.76
N ASP A 272 -13.21 22.00 0.71
CA ASP A 272 -12.84 20.86 -0.14
C ASP A 272 -13.08 19.52 0.60
N TRP A 273 -14.35 19.18 0.75
CA TRP A 273 -14.80 17.92 1.36
C TRP A 273 -14.53 16.69 0.50
N LYS A 274 -14.19 16.87 -0.79
CA LYS A 274 -13.92 15.76 -1.71
C LYS A 274 -12.49 15.23 -1.57
N MET A 275 -11.54 16.07 -1.18
CA MET A 275 -10.14 15.65 -1.04
C MET A 275 -9.99 14.40 -0.16
N PRO A 276 -10.52 14.32 1.06
CA PRO A 276 -10.35 13.14 1.88
C PRO A 276 -11.04 11.87 1.35
N LEU A 277 -12.01 12.01 0.46
CA LEU A 277 -12.70 10.86 -0.14
C LEU A 277 -12.01 10.32 -1.39
N ASN A 278 -11.23 11.15 -2.08
CA ASN A 278 -10.62 10.85 -3.38
C ASN A 278 -9.09 10.95 -3.36
N GLY A 279 -8.49 11.32 -2.22
CA GLY A 279 -7.07 11.65 -2.15
C GLY A 279 -6.13 10.46 -2.25
N GLY A 280 -6.59 9.28 -1.89
CA GLY A 280 -5.79 8.06 -1.89
C GLY A 280 -4.61 8.06 -0.90
N ASP A 281 -3.74 7.08 -1.04
CA ASP A 281 -2.51 6.88 -0.25
C ASP A 281 -2.75 6.63 1.25
N ASP A 282 -3.99 6.42 1.70
CA ASP A 282 -4.31 6.23 3.12
C ASP A 282 -3.93 4.83 3.64
N TYR A 283 -3.98 3.81 2.77
CA TYR A 283 -3.67 2.41 3.09
C TYR A 283 -4.39 1.91 4.35
N GLU A 284 -5.62 2.36 4.51
CA GLU A 284 -6.58 1.85 5.48
C GLU A 284 -7.43 0.74 4.84
N LEU A 285 -8.03 -0.13 5.64
CA LEU A 285 -8.91 -1.19 5.15
C LEU A 285 -10.37 -0.72 5.15
N CYS A 286 -11.04 -0.86 4.00
CA CYS A 286 -12.48 -0.75 3.87
C CYS A 286 -13.06 -2.15 3.68
N PHE A 287 -13.97 -2.57 4.55
CA PHE A 287 -14.50 -3.93 4.53
C PHE A 287 -15.99 -3.99 4.90
N THR A 288 -16.65 -5.06 4.49
CA THR A 288 -18.06 -5.27 4.73
C THR A 288 -18.30 -6.46 5.66
N VAL A 289 -19.29 -6.33 6.53
CA VAL A 289 -19.59 -7.33 7.58
C VAL A 289 -21.10 -7.52 7.70
N SER A 290 -21.56 -8.76 7.75
CA SER A 290 -22.96 -9.05 8.04
C SER A 290 -23.35 -8.55 9.46
N PRO A 291 -24.54 -7.97 9.65
CA PRO A 291 -24.99 -7.47 10.97
C PRO A 291 -24.87 -8.51 12.10
N GLU A 292 -25.04 -9.80 11.77
CA GLU A 292 -24.92 -10.91 12.73
C GLU A 292 -23.51 -11.05 13.34
N ASN A 293 -22.49 -10.63 12.60
CA ASN A 293 -21.08 -10.69 13.02
C ASN A 293 -20.61 -9.40 13.71
N GLN A 294 -21.41 -8.33 13.68
CA GLN A 294 -21.03 -7.00 14.17
C GLN A 294 -20.48 -7.04 15.60
N GLN A 295 -21.26 -7.54 16.54
CA GLN A 295 -20.89 -7.53 17.96
C GLN A 295 -19.59 -8.31 18.23
N ARG A 296 -19.39 -9.45 17.55
CA ARG A 296 -18.18 -10.26 17.71
C ARG A 296 -16.97 -9.55 17.15
N LEU A 297 -17.11 -8.95 15.97
CA LEU A 297 -16.05 -8.17 15.33
C LEU A 297 -15.66 -6.98 16.19
N GLU A 298 -16.62 -6.16 16.63
CA GLU A 298 -16.35 -4.96 17.45
C GLU A 298 -15.66 -5.32 18.76
N SER A 299 -16.02 -6.45 19.38
CA SER A 299 -15.33 -6.96 20.56
C SER A 299 -13.84 -7.26 20.28
N CYS A 300 -13.51 -7.89 19.14
CA CYS A 300 -12.11 -8.15 18.76
C CYS A 300 -11.37 -6.85 18.39
N LEU A 301 -12.02 -5.92 17.73
CA LEU A 301 -11.42 -4.65 17.31
C LEU A 301 -11.20 -3.69 18.49
N SER A 302 -12.03 -3.74 19.53
CA SER A 302 -11.87 -2.87 20.72
C SER A 302 -10.56 -3.10 21.48
N GLU A 303 -9.92 -4.25 21.31
CA GLU A 303 -8.62 -4.58 21.89
C GLU A 303 -7.44 -4.06 21.05
N GLN A 304 -7.70 -3.50 19.88
CA GLN A 304 -6.67 -3.04 18.96
C GLN A 304 -6.41 -1.54 19.10
N PRO A 305 -5.15 -1.10 18.88
CA PRO A 305 -4.80 0.32 18.96
C PRO A 305 -5.34 1.14 17.77
N VAL A 306 -5.88 0.49 16.75
CA VAL A 306 -6.41 1.11 15.53
C VAL A 306 -7.91 1.23 15.63
N MET A 307 -8.43 2.46 15.49
CA MET A 307 -9.85 2.72 15.44
C MET A 307 -10.46 2.09 14.17
N CYS A 308 -11.64 1.46 14.32
CA CYS A 308 -12.44 1.01 13.20
C CYS A 308 -13.83 1.63 13.32
N SER A 309 -14.29 2.30 12.27
CA SER A 309 -15.55 3.03 12.25
C SER A 309 -16.53 2.38 11.27
N GLN A 310 -17.76 2.17 11.69
CA GLN A 310 -18.85 1.87 10.76
C GLN A 310 -19.18 3.16 10.00
N ILE A 311 -19.06 3.14 8.68
CA ILE A 311 -19.19 4.34 7.84
C ILE A 311 -20.39 4.29 6.90
N GLY A 312 -21.10 3.17 6.81
CA GLY A 312 -22.20 3.01 5.86
C GLY A 312 -22.81 1.63 5.85
N VAL A 313 -23.62 1.39 4.84
CA VAL A 313 -24.35 0.13 4.61
C VAL A 313 -24.37 -0.21 3.11
N VAL A 314 -24.28 -1.49 2.80
CA VAL A 314 -24.45 -2.03 1.44
C VAL A 314 -25.94 -2.14 1.12
N GLU A 315 -26.34 -1.63 -0.04
CA GLU A 315 -27.73 -1.58 -0.49
C GLU A 315 -27.94 -2.32 -1.82
N ALA A 316 -29.19 -2.58 -2.15
CA ALA A 316 -29.55 -3.08 -3.47
C ALA A 316 -29.34 -1.99 -4.54
N GLY A 317 -28.97 -2.40 -5.75
CA GLY A 317 -28.70 -1.50 -6.86
C GLY A 317 -27.20 -1.44 -7.17
N ASP A 318 -26.77 -0.40 -7.88
CA ASP A 318 -25.41 -0.22 -8.37
C ASP A 318 -24.82 1.17 -8.07
N ALA A 319 -25.60 2.02 -7.40
CA ALA A 319 -25.21 3.39 -7.09
C ALA A 319 -24.55 3.50 -5.71
N LEU A 320 -23.57 4.40 -5.63
CA LEU A 320 -22.98 4.84 -4.36
C LEU A 320 -23.59 6.19 -3.97
N PHE A 321 -24.08 6.25 -2.74
CA PHE A 321 -24.66 7.45 -2.15
C PHE A 321 -23.85 7.92 -0.95
N LEU A 322 -23.88 9.21 -0.72
CA LEU A 322 -23.39 9.87 0.48
C LEU A 322 -24.57 10.61 1.15
N THR A 323 -24.86 10.27 2.38
CA THR A 323 -25.83 11.00 3.20
C THR A 323 -25.10 11.98 4.11
N LYS A 324 -25.38 13.28 3.94
CA LYS A 324 -24.82 14.37 4.74
C LYS A 324 -25.93 15.27 5.26
N SER A 325 -25.98 15.48 6.58
CA SER A 325 -27.03 16.29 7.24
C SER A 325 -28.46 15.85 6.83
N GLY A 326 -28.66 14.53 6.67
CA GLY A 326 -29.93 13.96 6.26
C GLY A 326 -30.25 14.07 4.76
N VAL A 327 -29.40 14.72 3.96
CA VAL A 327 -29.55 14.80 2.50
C VAL A 327 -28.73 13.70 1.86
N ARG A 328 -29.37 12.89 1.03
CA ARG A 328 -28.75 11.78 0.29
C ARG A 328 -28.46 12.20 -1.13
N GLU A 329 -27.20 12.11 -1.54
CA GLU A 329 -26.71 12.48 -2.87
C GLU A 329 -25.97 11.30 -3.51
N SER A 330 -26.16 11.11 -4.81
CA SER A 330 -25.34 10.13 -5.56
C SER A 330 -23.94 10.71 -5.75
N VAL A 331 -22.92 9.90 -5.41
CA VAL A 331 -21.53 10.24 -5.63
C VAL A 331 -20.92 9.30 -6.68
N VAL A 332 -20.04 9.86 -7.50
CA VAL A 332 -19.35 9.09 -8.54
C VAL A 332 -18.07 8.54 -7.94
N ALA A 333 -17.80 7.25 -8.18
CA ALA A 333 -16.51 6.65 -7.88
C ALA A 333 -15.43 7.39 -8.70
N ALA A 334 -14.65 8.21 -8.03
CA ALA A 334 -13.53 8.97 -8.59
C ALA A 334 -12.32 8.76 -7.71
N GLY A 335 -11.15 8.58 -8.31
CA GLY A 335 -9.89 8.36 -7.64
C GLY A 335 -8.73 8.63 -8.58
N PHE A 336 -7.52 8.38 -8.13
CA PHE A 336 -6.32 8.52 -8.94
C PHE A 336 -6.33 7.54 -10.13
N GLN A 337 -5.83 7.98 -11.29
CA GLN A 337 -5.67 7.15 -12.49
C GLN A 337 -4.35 7.47 -13.17
N HIS A 338 -3.54 6.43 -13.48
CA HIS A 338 -2.25 6.59 -14.16
C HIS A 338 -2.37 7.04 -15.63
N PHE A 339 -3.46 6.65 -16.30
CA PHE A 339 -3.71 6.94 -17.72
C PHE A 339 -5.10 7.54 -17.84
N GLY A 340 -5.19 8.85 -17.68
CA GLY A 340 -6.41 9.63 -17.76
C GLY A 340 -6.29 10.80 -18.72
#